data_eeea92b0965680bb239964ec922e5e5a
#
_entry.id   eeea92b0965680bb239964ec922e5e5a
#
_cell.length_a   1.000
_cell.length_b   1.000
_cell.length_c   1.000
_cell.angle_alpha   90.00
_cell.angle_beta   90.00
_cell.angle_gamma   90.00
#
_symmetry.space_group_name_H-M   'P 1'
#
loop_
_entity.id
_entity.type
_entity.pdbx_description
1 polymer ?
#
loop_
_entity_poly.entity_id
_entity_poly.type
_entity_poly.pdbx_seq_one_letter_code
_entity_poly.pdbx_strand_id
1 'polypeptide(L)'
;MLKKVTIILGWLILLLTINNTSLFGQFSQTIQGKWDLVIEKDGQTLPSWLEIYKSGRKTLVGRFVYASGSARPIAEVKIAGEKFSFSIPPQWEGGDMDMVFEGWLNGNDLKGTMRFTDGKIYNWTAIRAPKLAYHKNPKWGEPIQLFNGKDLSGWKAMGENQWVVEDGVLKSPKSGANLVTESTFNDFKLHVEFRYPAGSNSGVYLRGRYEVQIEDNKGMEPSSTLFSGIYGFLTPTEMVAKNPGEWQQYDITLIGRRVTVVANGVPVIIDQTIPGITGGALDSKEGEAGPFFIQGDHGPIEYRNIIVTPRIEEAPITKNLFNGKDLTGWHVDVPEMDTVPSAINPFIIRDGNLVSLGTPQGHLITDAEYENYRLEVEYRFPGKPGNCGVLVHASTPRSLYKMFPKSIEVQMMHKNAGDFWVIVEDIQVDNMVKRRGPKEKWGITEGKKRRILNLTDGTEKRLGEWNKMTIECLNKEIKVWLNGILVNHGYQATVHQGQIAVQAEGSEVEFRKLYLTPISALSK
;
A
#
# COMPACT_ATOMS: atom_id res chain seq x y z
N MET A 1 -2.36 9.15 60.34
CA MET A 1 -2.89 8.24 59.29
C MET A 1 -3.51 8.96 58.08
N LEU A 2 -4.18 10.11 58.23
CA LEU A 2 -4.84 10.83 57.12
C LEU A 2 -3.88 11.41 56.05
N LYS A 3 -2.68 11.89 56.41
CA LYS A 3 -1.73 12.45 55.41
C LYS A 3 -1.11 11.43 54.44
N LYS A 4 -0.99 10.16 54.83
CA LYS A 4 -0.46 9.11 53.94
C LYS A 4 -1.49 8.61 52.92
N VAL A 5 -2.77 8.65 53.25
CA VAL A 5 -3.87 8.23 52.36
C VAL A 5 -4.07 9.25 51.22
N THR A 6 -3.94 10.56 51.53
CA THR A 6 -4.10 11.62 50.53
C THR A 6 -2.99 11.60 49.46
N ILE A 7 -1.76 11.25 49.85
CA ILE A 7 -0.64 11.14 48.90
C ILE A 7 -0.80 9.92 47.98
N ILE A 8 -1.26 8.78 48.49
CA ILE A 8 -1.48 7.56 47.70
C ILE A 8 -2.63 7.77 46.69
N LEU A 9 -3.71 8.44 47.08
CA LEU A 9 -4.79 8.77 46.17
C LEU A 9 -4.36 9.76 45.07
N GLY A 10 -3.52 10.75 45.40
CA GLY A 10 -2.96 11.69 44.43
C GLY A 10 -2.08 11.03 43.39
N TRP A 11 -1.24 10.06 43.80
CA TRP A 11 -0.40 9.27 42.86
C TRP A 11 -1.22 8.30 42.01
N LEU A 12 -2.29 7.69 42.52
CA LEU A 12 -3.18 6.83 41.75
C LEU A 12 -3.96 7.62 40.69
N ILE A 13 -4.44 8.81 41.00
CA ILE A 13 -5.14 9.70 40.07
C ILE A 13 -4.14 10.20 39.01
N LEU A 14 -2.91 10.54 39.37
CA LEU A 14 -1.87 10.99 38.43
C LEU A 14 -1.42 9.85 37.48
N LEU A 15 -1.29 8.61 37.97
CA LEU A 15 -0.97 7.44 37.16
C LEU A 15 -2.10 7.07 36.19
N LEU A 16 -3.37 7.21 36.60
CA LEU A 16 -4.54 6.99 35.74
C LEU A 16 -4.65 8.08 34.65
N THR A 17 -4.33 9.32 34.97
CA THR A 17 -4.35 10.42 33.99
C THR A 17 -3.18 10.34 33.00
N ILE A 18 -1.99 9.90 33.41
CA ILE A 18 -0.84 9.71 32.54
C ILE A 18 -1.05 8.55 31.57
N ASN A 19 -1.63 7.43 32.02
CA ASN A 19 -1.95 6.30 31.16
C ASN A 19 -3.04 6.66 30.13
N ASN A 20 -4.08 7.38 30.52
CA ASN A 20 -5.14 7.79 29.59
C ASN A 20 -4.63 8.81 28.54
N THR A 21 -3.74 9.72 28.90
CA THR A 21 -3.18 10.69 27.94
C THR A 21 -2.22 10.04 26.96
N SER A 22 -1.49 9.00 27.35
CA SER A 22 -0.61 8.26 26.44
C SER A 22 -1.40 7.40 25.44
N LEU A 23 -2.44 6.69 25.89
CA LEU A 23 -3.35 5.90 25.05
C LEU A 23 -4.12 6.78 24.06
N PHE A 24 -4.66 7.90 24.52
CA PHE A 24 -5.33 8.88 23.66
C PHE A 24 -4.37 9.43 22.59
N GLY A 25 -3.15 9.78 22.96
CA GLY A 25 -2.11 10.25 22.05
C GLY A 25 -1.75 9.20 20.98
N GLN A 26 -1.60 7.96 21.38
CA GLN A 26 -1.28 6.85 20.48
C GLN A 26 -2.44 6.55 19.51
N PHE A 27 -3.68 6.46 20.00
CA PHE A 27 -4.84 6.23 19.15
C PHE A 27 -5.04 7.36 18.15
N SER A 28 -4.96 8.62 18.57
CA SER A 28 -5.10 9.78 17.69
C SER A 28 -4.02 9.83 16.61
N GLN A 29 -2.81 9.36 16.90
CA GLN A 29 -1.72 9.27 15.94
C GLN A 29 -1.93 8.12 14.95
N THR A 30 -2.47 7.00 15.41
CA THR A 30 -2.69 5.80 14.58
C THR A 30 -3.79 6.01 13.54
N ILE A 31 -4.86 6.77 13.84
CA ILE A 31 -5.94 7.02 12.87
C ILE A 31 -5.62 8.10 11.84
N GLN A 32 -4.57 8.91 12.04
CA GLN A 32 -4.17 9.94 11.08
C GLN A 32 -3.63 9.30 9.80
N GLY A 33 -3.89 9.94 8.67
CA GLY A 33 -3.44 9.55 7.34
C GLY A 33 -4.60 9.38 6.38
N LYS A 34 -4.33 8.72 5.26
CA LYS A 34 -5.28 8.49 4.17
C LYS A 34 -5.77 7.05 4.20
N TRP A 35 -7.05 6.88 3.92
CA TRP A 35 -7.74 5.61 4.02
C TRP A 35 -8.64 5.39 2.81
N ASP A 36 -8.50 4.25 2.18
CA ASP A 36 -9.40 3.76 1.13
C ASP A 36 -10.56 3.03 1.82
N LEU A 37 -11.76 3.60 1.71
CA LEU A 37 -12.97 3.10 2.36
C LEU A 37 -13.84 2.29 1.41
N VAL A 38 -14.59 1.39 2.02
CA VAL A 38 -15.69 0.66 1.40
C VAL A 38 -16.90 0.73 2.34
N ILE A 39 -18.03 1.19 1.81
CA ILE A 39 -19.30 1.28 2.53
C ILE A 39 -20.26 0.23 1.96
N GLU A 40 -20.79 -0.64 2.83
CA GLU A 40 -21.79 -1.63 2.47
C GLU A 40 -23.19 -1.03 2.64
N LYS A 41 -23.87 -0.69 1.53
CA LYS A 41 -25.17 -0.04 1.55
C LYS A 41 -26.14 -0.73 0.58
N ASP A 42 -27.28 -1.19 1.11
CA ASP A 42 -28.37 -1.79 0.34
C ASP A 42 -27.91 -2.93 -0.61
N GLY A 43 -26.94 -3.76 -0.15
CA GLY A 43 -26.34 -4.86 -0.91
C GLY A 43 -25.31 -4.42 -1.96
N GLN A 44 -24.95 -3.15 -1.99
CA GLN A 44 -23.91 -2.61 -2.86
C GLN A 44 -22.66 -2.23 -2.06
N THR A 45 -21.52 -2.38 -2.68
CA THR A 45 -20.22 -1.98 -2.16
C THR A 45 -19.84 -0.63 -2.78
N LEU A 46 -19.85 0.42 -1.97
CA LEU A 46 -19.63 1.79 -2.40
C LEU A 46 -18.19 2.22 -2.08
N PRO A 47 -17.38 2.61 -3.08
CA PRO A 47 -16.06 3.17 -2.85
C PRO A 47 -16.16 4.55 -2.20
N SER A 48 -15.23 4.82 -1.29
CA SER A 48 -15.19 6.05 -0.52
C SER A 48 -13.76 6.33 -0.05
N TRP A 49 -13.50 7.50 0.51
CA TRP A 49 -12.15 7.88 0.93
C TRP A 49 -12.19 8.83 2.14
N LEU A 50 -11.20 8.68 3.02
CA LEU A 50 -11.06 9.48 4.23
C LEU A 50 -9.61 9.91 4.42
N GLU A 51 -9.40 11.17 4.76
CA GLU A 51 -8.13 11.68 5.27
C GLU A 51 -8.36 12.30 6.65
N ILE A 52 -7.55 11.90 7.63
CA ILE A 52 -7.53 12.47 8.98
C ILE A 52 -6.15 13.06 9.23
N TYR A 53 -6.10 14.31 9.62
CA TYR A 53 -4.84 14.98 9.96
C TYR A 53 -5.01 15.96 11.11
N LYS A 54 -3.88 16.38 11.68
CA LYS A 54 -3.88 17.27 12.82
C LYS A 54 -3.88 18.73 12.37
N SER A 55 -4.83 19.51 12.87
CA SER A 55 -4.85 20.96 12.75
C SER A 55 -4.45 21.60 14.07
N GLY A 56 -3.36 22.36 14.06
CA GLY A 56 -2.78 22.92 15.27
C GLY A 56 -2.24 21.85 16.24
N ARG A 57 -2.42 22.06 17.57
CA ARG A 57 -1.81 21.20 18.58
C ARG A 57 -2.60 19.95 18.94
N LYS A 58 -3.94 20.00 18.90
CA LYS A 58 -4.79 18.93 19.46
C LYS A 58 -5.95 18.53 18.57
N THR A 59 -6.47 19.43 17.71
CA THR A 59 -7.65 19.19 16.90
C THR A 59 -7.33 18.27 15.73
N LEU A 60 -8.13 17.23 15.55
CA LEU A 60 -8.14 16.42 14.34
C LEU A 60 -9.22 16.93 13.41
N VAL A 61 -8.87 17.08 12.15
CA VAL A 61 -9.75 17.47 11.05
C VAL A 61 -9.53 16.51 9.89
N GLY A 62 -10.26 16.68 8.80
CA GLY A 62 -10.03 15.79 7.65
C GLY A 62 -10.79 16.20 6.42
N ARG A 63 -10.83 15.27 5.47
CA ARG A 63 -11.65 15.33 4.27
C ARG A 63 -12.27 13.96 4.02
N PHE A 64 -13.46 13.96 3.49
CA PHE A 64 -14.20 12.75 3.20
C PHE A 64 -14.81 12.82 1.80
N VAL A 65 -14.68 11.73 1.03
CA VAL A 65 -15.34 11.52 -0.25
C VAL A 65 -16.32 10.36 -0.08
N TYR A 66 -17.60 10.63 -0.35
CA TYR A 66 -18.61 9.59 -0.45
C TYR A 66 -18.60 8.96 -1.86
N ALA A 67 -19.43 7.95 -2.08
CA ALA A 67 -19.57 7.29 -3.40
C ALA A 67 -19.86 8.26 -4.55
N SER A 68 -20.45 9.42 -4.26
CA SER A 68 -20.69 10.51 -5.21
C SER A 68 -20.35 11.85 -4.55
N GLY A 69 -20.20 12.90 -5.36
CA GLY A 69 -19.92 14.24 -4.89
C GLY A 69 -18.44 14.53 -4.64
N SER A 70 -18.15 15.74 -4.20
CA SER A 70 -16.79 16.24 -3.99
C SER A 70 -16.19 15.83 -2.65
N ALA A 71 -14.87 16.04 -2.51
CA ALA A 71 -14.20 15.91 -1.22
C ALA A 71 -14.69 17.02 -0.25
N ARG A 72 -15.39 16.61 0.80
CA ARG A 72 -15.97 17.52 1.81
C ARG A 72 -15.07 17.64 3.04
N PRO A 73 -14.87 18.82 3.61
CA PRO A 73 -14.08 19.01 4.79
C PRO A 73 -14.78 18.40 6.02
N ILE A 74 -14.01 17.75 6.87
CA ILE A 74 -14.41 17.34 8.22
C ILE A 74 -13.95 18.42 9.19
N ALA A 75 -14.88 19.15 9.78
CA ALA A 75 -14.58 20.24 10.68
C ALA A 75 -13.85 19.78 11.95
N GLU A 76 -14.24 18.63 12.49
CA GLU A 76 -13.60 18.01 13.66
C GLU A 76 -13.79 16.50 13.65
N VAL A 77 -12.71 15.76 13.93
CA VAL A 77 -12.76 14.32 14.26
C VAL A 77 -12.66 14.19 15.79
N LYS A 78 -13.77 13.77 16.41
CA LYS A 78 -13.86 13.59 17.86
C LYS A 78 -13.37 12.21 18.27
N ILE A 79 -12.61 12.11 19.35
CA ILE A 79 -12.15 10.85 19.93
C ILE A 79 -12.83 10.62 21.28
N ALA A 80 -13.37 9.42 21.47
CA ALA A 80 -13.94 8.94 22.72
C ALA A 80 -13.44 7.52 23.02
N GLY A 81 -12.44 7.40 23.88
CA GLY A 81 -11.73 6.14 24.14
C GLY A 81 -11.02 5.62 22.88
N GLU A 82 -11.35 4.40 22.45
CA GLU A 82 -10.82 3.76 21.25
C GLU A 82 -11.72 3.95 20.01
N LYS A 83 -12.62 4.91 20.04
CA LYS A 83 -13.50 5.28 18.94
C LYS A 83 -13.24 6.71 18.49
N PHE A 84 -13.48 6.96 17.22
CA PHE A 84 -13.57 8.31 16.67
C PHE A 84 -14.90 8.51 15.95
N SER A 85 -15.32 9.76 15.82
CA SER A 85 -16.52 10.12 15.07
C SER A 85 -16.37 11.45 14.36
N PHE A 86 -17.10 11.60 13.26
CA PHE A 86 -17.25 12.86 12.54
C PHE A 86 -18.60 12.91 11.83
N SER A 87 -19.02 14.10 11.40
CA SER A 87 -20.22 14.29 10.60
C SER A 87 -19.92 15.02 9.30
N ILE A 88 -20.71 14.71 8.29
CA ILE A 88 -20.63 15.29 6.93
C ILE A 88 -22.04 15.72 6.53
N PRO A 89 -22.26 16.99 6.17
CA PRO A 89 -23.54 17.42 5.64
C PRO A 89 -23.82 16.75 4.27
N PRO A 90 -25.08 16.50 3.91
CA PRO A 90 -25.43 15.95 2.61
C PRO A 90 -25.03 16.91 1.48
N GLN A 91 -24.74 16.37 0.30
CA GLN A 91 -24.51 17.12 -0.94
C GLN A 91 -25.47 16.64 -2.03
N TRP A 92 -25.44 15.37 -2.36
CA TRP A 92 -26.29 14.72 -3.37
C TRP A 92 -27.05 13.50 -2.81
N GLU A 93 -26.85 13.20 -1.54
CA GLU A 93 -27.33 11.97 -0.91
C GLU A 93 -28.83 12.00 -0.58
N GLY A 94 -29.49 13.17 -0.75
CA GLY A 94 -30.87 13.38 -0.34
C GLY A 94 -31.01 13.45 1.19
N GLY A 95 -32.15 13.97 1.69
CA GLY A 95 -32.41 14.19 3.11
C GLY A 95 -31.68 15.40 3.69
N ASP A 96 -32.04 15.77 4.95
CA ASP A 96 -31.56 16.98 5.60
C ASP A 96 -30.61 16.72 6.78
N MET A 97 -30.45 15.45 7.18
CA MET A 97 -29.59 15.10 8.30
C MET A 97 -28.16 14.87 7.84
N ASP A 98 -27.21 15.30 8.68
CA ASP A 98 -25.80 14.94 8.50
C ASP A 98 -25.61 13.42 8.53
N MET A 99 -24.74 12.93 7.65
CA MET A 99 -24.19 11.60 7.77
C MET A 99 -23.23 11.57 8.97
N VAL A 100 -23.41 10.65 9.90
CA VAL A 100 -22.56 10.52 11.08
C VAL A 100 -21.79 9.22 11.02
N PHE A 101 -20.46 9.34 11.05
CA PHE A 101 -19.53 8.22 11.04
C PHE A 101 -19.00 7.96 12.45
N GLU A 102 -19.01 6.70 12.87
CA GLU A 102 -18.24 6.18 13.99
C GLU A 102 -17.24 5.15 13.49
N GLY A 103 -16.01 5.18 14.00
CA GLY A 103 -14.95 4.27 13.60
C GLY A 103 -14.04 3.87 14.75
N TRP A 104 -13.38 2.73 14.60
CA TRP A 104 -12.39 2.19 15.53
C TRP A 104 -11.34 1.36 14.78
N LEU A 105 -10.21 1.10 15.43
CA LEU A 105 -9.15 0.26 14.87
C LEU A 105 -9.59 -1.22 14.83
N ASN A 106 -9.20 -1.90 13.76
CA ASN A 106 -9.32 -3.33 13.56
C ASN A 106 -7.96 -3.87 13.07
N GLY A 107 -7.05 -4.08 14.00
CA GLY A 107 -5.64 -4.28 13.67
C GLY A 107 -5.02 -2.97 13.14
N ASN A 108 -4.55 -2.99 11.89
CA ASN A 108 -3.99 -1.82 11.21
C ASN A 108 -5.01 -1.07 10.35
N ASP A 109 -6.21 -1.61 10.23
CA ASP A 109 -7.29 -1.09 9.41
C ASP A 109 -8.33 -0.39 10.27
N LEU A 110 -9.29 0.27 9.64
CA LEU A 110 -10.44 0.85 10.32
C LEU A 110 -11.70 0.09 9.94
N LYS A 111 -12.63 0.07 10.86
CA LYS A 111 -14.03 -0.32 10.61
C LYS A 111 -14.96 0.57 11.40
N GLY A 112 -16.22 0.59 10.99
CA GLY A 112 -17.16 1.44 11.67
C GLY A 112 -18.58 1.35 11.12
N THR A 113 -19.39 2.29 11.59
CA THR A 113 -20.77 2.48 11.14
C THR A 113 -20.98 3.89 10.63
N MET A 114 -21.86 4.04 9.67
CA MET A 114 -22.35 5.31 9.15
C MET A 114 -23.86 5.38 9.33
N ARG A 115 -24.35 6.38 10.06
CA ARG A 115 -25.76 6.74 10.03
C ARG A 115 -25.97 7.65 8.83
N PHE A 116 -26.76 7.19 7.88
CA PHE A 116 -27.04 7.91 6.63
C PHE A 116 -28.09 9.01 6.85
N THR A 117 -28.34 9.84 5.84
CA THR A 117 -29.28 10.98 5.88
C THR A 117 -30.73 10.60 6.15
N ASP A 118 -31.14 9.35 5.88
CA ASP A 118 -32.45 8.76 6.18
C ASP A 118 -32.52 8.09 7.57
N GLY A 119 -31.43 8.17 8.36
CA GLY A 119 -31.33 7.58 9.70
C GLY A 119 -30.92 6.11 9.72
N LYS A 120 -30.83 5.42 8.60
CA LYS A 120 -30.36 4.03 8.54
C LYS A 120 -28.86 3.94 8.84
N ILE A 121 -28.47 2.79 9.39
CA ILE A 121 -27.06 2.53 9.74
C ILE A 121 -26.48 1.50 8.77
N TYR A 122 -25.32 1.83 8.22
CA TYR A 122 -24.55 0.98 7.31
C TYR A 122 -23.14 0.77 7.88
N ASN A 123 -22.55 -0.39 7.55
CA ASN A 123 -21.17 -0.69 7.95
C ASN A 123 -20.18 -0.17 6.90
N TRP A 124 -18.99 0.15 7.36
CA TRP A 124 -17.86 0.47 6.50
C TRP A 124 -16.56 -0.12 7.03
N THR A 125 -15.64 -0.36 6.11
CA THR A 125 -14.26 -0.76 6.40
C THR A 125 -13.31 0.14 5.65
N ALA A 126 -12.05 0.25 6.12
CA ALA A 126 -11.03 1.00 5.43
C ALA A 126 -9.65 0.41 5.65
N ILE A 127 -8.86 0.39 4.60
CA ILE A 127 -7.44 0.07 4.62
C ILE A 127 -6.60 1.32 4.44
N ARG A 128 -5.34 1.29 4.83
CA ARG A 128 -4.42 2.40 4.53
C ARG A 128 -4.31 2.59 3.02
N ALA A 129 -4.54 3.82 2.55
CA ALA A 129 -4.31 4.16 1.16
C ALA A 129 -2.83 3.89 0.80
N PRO A 130 -2.55 3.17 -0.30
CA PRO A 130 -1.21 2.74 -0.63
C PRO A 130 -0.30 3.93 -1.00
N LYS A 131 0.99 3.78 -0.75
CA LYS A 131 2.00 4.68 -1.30
C LYS A 131 2.23 4.28 -2.75
N LEU A 132 1.77 5.10 -3.70
CA LEU A 132 2.02 4.87 -5.12
C LEU A 132 3.38 5.43 -5.50
N ALA A 133 4.19 4.64 -6.22
CA ALA A 133 5.51 5.05 -6.66
C ALA A 133 5.43 6.21 -7.66
N TYR A 134 6.32 7.19 -7.53
CA TYR A 134 6.54 8.25 -8.50
C TYR A 134 7.83 7.97 -9.28
N HIS A 135 7.71 7.86 -10.58
CA HIS A 135 8.83 7.64 -11.49
C HIS A 135 9.21 8.96 -12.17
N LYS A 136 10.30 9.58 -11.73
CA LYS A 136 10.73 10.91 -12.19
C LYS A 136 11.03 10.96 -13.70
N ASN A 137 11.56 9.89 -14.28
CA ASN A 137 11.93 9.78 -15.69
C ASN A 137 11.29 8.52 -16.30
N PRO A 138 9.97 8.47 -16.50
CA PRO A 138 9.31 7.28 -17.00
C PRO A 138 9.67 7.04 -18.47
N LYS A 139 9.84 5.78 -18.84
CA LYS A 139 9.88 5.36 -20.24
C LYS A 139 8.46 5.10 -20.72
N TRP A 140 8.14 5.63 -21.89
CA TRP A 140 6.82 5.51 -22.49
C TRP A 140 6.81 4.45 -23.57
N GLY A 141 5.72 3.70 -23.67
CA GLY A 141 5.46 2.72 -24.72
C GLY A 141 4.92 3.37 -25.98
N GLU A 142 4.44 2.53 -26.90
CA GLU A 142 3.78 2.99 -28.10
C GLU A 142 2.37 3.49 -27.78
N PRO A 143 1.88 4.55 -28.44
CA PRO A 143 0.50 5.01 -28.31
C PRO A 143 -0.50 3.93 -28.75
N ILE A 144 -1.54 3.73 -27.95
CA ILE A 144 -2.63 2.80 -28.18
C ILE A 144 -3.91 3.59 -28.43
N GLN A 145 -4.54 3.39 -29.57
CA GLN A 145 -5.86 3.96 -29.88
C GLN A 145 -6.93 3.20 -29.09
N LEU A 146 -7.55 3.83 -28.09
CA LEU A 146 -8.60 3.21 -27.26
C LEU A 146 -9.96 3.20 -27.95
N PHE A 147 -10.24 4.18 -28.79
CA PHE A 147 -11.45 4.23 -29.61
C PHE A 147 -11.08 4.10 -31.08
N ASN A 148 -11.62 3.09 -31.75
CA ASN A 148 -11.28 2.74 -33.13
C ASN A 148 -12.01 3.56 -34.22
N GLY A 149 -12.93 4.44 -33.81
CA GLY A 149 -13.76 5.26 -34.71
C GLY A 149 -14.86 4.51 -35.45
N LYS A 150 -15.12 3.23 -35.15
CA LYS A 150 -16.08 2.37 -35.88
C LYS A 150 -17.18 1.79 -34.99
N ASP A 151 -16.80 1.32 -33.81
CA ASP A 151 -17.69 0.64 -32.86
C ASP A 151 -17.15 0.75 -31.42
N LEU A 152 -17.83 0.09 -30.48
CA LEU A 152 -17.48 0.06 -29.07
C LEU A 152 -16.50 -1.05 -28.70
N SER A 153 -15.77 -1.67 -29.63
CA SER A 153 -14.76 -2.69 -29.34
C SER A 153 -13.72 -2.16 -28.35
N GLY A 154 -13.49 -2.91 -27.27
CA GLY A 154 -12.60 -2.50 -26.16
C GLY A 154 -13.28 -1.63 -25.09
N TRP A 155 -14.59 -1.36 -25.22
CA TRP A 155 -15.39 -0.62 -24.26
C TRP A 155 -16.63 -1.39 -23.82
N LYS A 156 -17.04 -1.21 -22.56
CA LYS A 156 -18.22 -1.80 -21.97
C LYS A 156 -19.12 -0.74 -21.34
N ALA A 157 -20.41 -0.76 -21.67
CA ALA A 157 -21.40 0.08 -21.02
C ALA A 157 -21.75 -0.45 -19.61
N MET A 158 -21.85 0.46 -18.66
CA MET A 158 -22.22 0.17 -17.27
C MET A 158 -23.73 0.32 -17.09
N GLY A 159 -24.51 -0.48 -17.82
CA GLY A 159 -25.98 -0.43 -17.85
C GLY A 159 -26.52 -0.54 -19.26
N GLU A 160 -27.76 -0.05 -19.46
CA GLU A 160 -28.38 0.02 -20.80
C GLU A 160 -27.63 1.02 -21.68
N ASN A 161 -27.08 0.54 -22.79
CA ASN A 161 -26.21 1.31 -23.65
C ASN A 161 -26.98 2.30 -24.53
N GLN A 162 -26.71 3.60 -24.38
CA GLN A 162 -27.18 4.67 -25.26
C GLN A 162 -26.10 5.16 -26.23
N TRP A 163 -24.83 4.74 -26.08
CA TRP A 163 -23.72 5.18 -26.90
C TRP A 163 -23.81 4.63 -28.32
N VAL A 164 -23.55 5.52 -29.26
CA VAL A 164 -23.52 5.21 -30.70
C VAL A 164 -22.21 5.72 -31.31
N VAL A 165 -21.82 5.16 -32.44
CA VAL A 165 -20.68 5.64 -33.23
C VAL A 165 -21.20 6.11 -34.57
N GLU A 166 -20.98 7.39 -34.89
CA GLU A 166 -21.36 8.03 -36.14
C GLU A 166 -20.22 8.91 -36.64
N ASP A 167 -19.87 8.77 -37.92
CA ASP A 167 -18.81 9.57 -38.58
C ASP A 167 -17.47 9.60 -37.84
N GLY A 168 -17.09 8.46 -37.22
CA GLY A 168 -15.85 8.35 -36.46
C GLY A 168 -15.91 8.99 -35.06
N VAL A 169 -17.08 9.39 -34.59
CA VAL A 169 -17.32 10.04 -33.30
C VAL A 169 -18.14 9.11 -32.40
N LEU A 170 -17.68 8.95 -31.19
CA LEU A 170 -18.38 8.25 -30.11
C LEU A 170 -19.33 9.24 -29.43
N LYS A 171 -20.63 8.97 -29.43
CA LYS A 171 -21.68 9.88 -28.96
C LYS A 171 -22.55 9.26 -27.90
N SER A 172 -22.76 9.99 -26.79
CA SER A 172 -23.89 9.78 -25.89
C SER A 172 -24.93 10.86 -26.17
N PRO A 173 -26.02 10.59 -26.88
CA PRO A 173 -26.99 11.62 -27.28
C PRO A 173 -27.90 12.09 -26.14
N LYS A 174 -27.88 11.38 -25.02
CA LYS A 174 -28.67 11.65 -23.81
C LYS A 174 -27.96 11.10 -22.59
N SER A 175 -28.40 11.50 -21.39
CA SER A 175 -27.98 10.85 -20.14
C SER A 175 -28.32 9.34 -20.15
N GLY A 176 -27.39 8.49 -19.70
CA GLY A 176 -27.52 7.05 -19.68
C GLY A 176 -26.33 6.33 -19.05
N ALA A 177 -25.90 5.20 -19.61
CA ALA A 177 -24.81 4.41 -19.07
C ALA A 177 -23.44 5.08 -19.26
N ASN A 178 -22.57 4.94 -18.30
CA ASN A 178 -21.14 5.25 -18.41
C ASN A 178 -20.42 4.19 -19.24
N LEU A 179 -19.33 4.53 -19.91
CA LEU A 179 -18.46 3.58 -20.62
C LEU A 179 -17.15 3.36 -19.88
N VAL A 180 -16.71 2.12 -19.83
CA VAL A 180 -15.44 1.74 -19.22
C VAL A 180 -14.60 0.92 -20.20
N THR A 181 -13.27 1.15 -20.27
CA THR A 181 -12.40 0.33 -21.12
C THR A 181 -12.23 -1.07 -20.53
N GLU A 182 -12.13 -2.09 -21.38
CA GLU A 182 -11.79 -3.45 -20.97
C GLU A 182 -10.33 -3.57 -20.52
N SER A 183 -9.44 -2.77 -21.11
CA SER A 183 -8.03 -2.69 -20.74
C SER A 183 -7.84 -1.79 -19.53
N THR A 184 -6.82 -2.12 -18.71
CA THR A 184 -6.45 -1.38 -17.50
C THR A 184 -5.02 -0.85 -17.59
N PHE A 185 -4.74 0.27 -16.92
CA PHE A 185 -3.47 0.98 -16.99
C PHE A 185 -3.05 1.45 -15.59
N ASN A 186 -1.73 1.53 -15.34
CA ASN A 186 -1.17 2.11 -14.12
C ASN A 186 -0.79 3.58 -14.34
N ASP A 187 0.39 3.80 -14.95
CA ASP A 187 0.93 5.11 -15.28
C ASP A 187 0.84 5.31 -16.79
N PHE A 188 0.42 6.49 -17.22
CA PHE A 188 0.18 6.74 -18.65
C PHE A 188 0.19 8.23 -18.99
N LYS A 189 0.26 8.49 -20.29
CA LYS A 189 -0.24 9.72 -20.92
C LYS A 189 -1.55 9.38 -21.61
N LEU A 190 -2.54 10.25 -21.49
CA LEU A 190 -3.84 10.14 -22.15
C LEU A 190 -4.09 11.40 -22.97
N HIS A 191 -4.41 11.23 -24.25
CA HIS A 191 -4.99 12.25 -25.08
C HIS A 191 -6.46 11.94 -25.32
N VAL A 192 -7.34 12.92 -25.17
CA VAL A 192 -8.77 12.76 -25.43
C VAL A 192 -9.36 14.05 -25.99
N GLU A 193 -10.07 13.95 -27.10
CA GLU A 193 -10.86 15.04 -27.65
C GLU A 193 -12.36 14.83 -27.39
N PHE A 194 -13.04 15.90 -26.98
CA PHE A 194 -14.46 15.88 -26.67
C PHE A 194 -15.15 17.19 -27.04
N ARG A 195 -16.47 17.15 -27.21
CA ARG A 195 -17.32 18.33 -27.28
C ARG A 195 -18.69 18.05 -26.67
N TYR A 196 -19.29 19.09 -26.15
CA TYR A 196 -20.58 19.04 -25.47
C TYR A 196 -21.48 20.17 -25.90
N PRO A 197 -22.83 20.03 -25.86
CA PRO A 197 -23.77 21.13 -26.00
C PRO A 197 -23.81 22.00 -24.74
N ALA A 198 -24.44 23.17 -24.82
CA ALA A 198 -24.58 24.08 -23.68
C ALA A 198 -25.24 23.38 -22.47
N GLY A 199 -24.67 23.63 -21.28
CA GLY A 199 -25.14 23.10 -20.00
C GLY A 199 -24.89 21.62 -19.78
N SER A 200 -24.10 20.95 -20.62
CA SER A 200 -23.79 19.55 -20.44
C SER A 200 -22.61 19.32 -19.51
N ASN A 201 -22.58 18.11 -18.90
CA ASN A 201 -21.57 17.64 -17.97
C ASN A 201 -21.13 16.22 -18.34
N SER A 202 -19.88 15.91 -18.10
CA SER A 202 -19.26 14.60 -18.23
C SER A 202 -17.95 14.57 -17.42
N GLY A 203 -17.18 13.48 -17.51
CA GLY A 203 -15.88 13.37 -16.87
C GLY A 203 -15.06 12.23 -17.47
N VAL A 204 -13.75 12.35 -17.36
CA VAL A 204 -12.78 11.29 -17.69
C VAL A 204 -12.15 10.79 -16.41
N TYR A 205 -12.41 9.56 -16.05
CA TYR A 205 -11.84 8.92 -14.86
C TYR A 205 -10.55 8.18 -15.18
N LEU A 206 -9.48 8.65 -14.63
CA LEU A 206 -8.15 8.04 -14.72
C LEU A 206 -8.10 6.82 -13.80
N ARG A 207 -7.77 5.66 -14.33
CA ARG A 207 -7.84 4.36 -13.62
C ARG A 207 -9.21 4.04 -13.00
N GLY A 208 -10.29 4.64 -13.54
CA GLY A 208 -11.63 4.51 -12.98
C GLY A 208 -11.82 5.15 -11.60
N ARG A 209 -10.87 5.96 -11.11
CA ARG A 209 -10.84 6.46 -9.72
C ARG A 209 -10.67 7.96 -9.57
N TYR A 210 -10.05 8.64 -10.54
CA TYR A 210 -9.76 10.08 -10.45
C TYR A 210 -10.40 10.79 -11.62
N GLU A 211 -11.42 11.57 -11.33
CA GLU A 211 -12.15 12.32 -12.34
C GLU A 211 -11.43 13.60 -12.73
N VAL A 212 -11.25 13.78 -14.04
CA VAL A 212 -10.98 15.07 -14.66
C VAL A 212 -12.29 15.60 -15.21
N GLN A 213 -12.79 16.67 -14.63
CA GLN A 213 -14.12 17.20 -14.90
C GLN A 213 -14.26 17.78 -16.33
N ILE A 214 -15.38 17.45 -16.98
CA ILE A 214 -15.82 18.05 -18.24
C ILE A 214 -17.19 18.70 -17.98
N GLU A 215 -17.26 20.03 -18.12
CA GLU A 215 -18.51 20.78 -17.91
C GLU A 215 -18.47 22.09 -18.67
N ASP A 216 -19.65 22.61 -19.02
CA ASP A 216 -19.80 23.90 -19.69
C ASP A 216 -19.61 25.06 -18.71
N ASN A 217 -18.35 25.45 -18.49
CA ASN A 217 -17.98 26.47 -17.50
C ASN A 217 -17.24 27.68 -18.11
N LYS A 218 -17.30 27.90 -19.43
CA LYS A 218 -16.59 29.02 -20.05
C LYS A 218 -16.91 30.35 -19.37
N GLY A 219 -15.83 31.06 -19.00
CA GLY A 219 -15.93 32.39 -18.38
C GLY A 219 -16.22 32.40 -16.88
N MET A 220 -16.29 31.22 -16.25
CA MET A 220 -16.36 31.07 -14.78
C MET A 220 -14.98 31.14 -14.16
N GLU A 221 -14.90 31.45 -12.87
CA GLU A 221 -13.66 31.30 -12.09
C GLU A 221 -13.29 29.83 -11.95
N PRO A 222 -12.00 29.47 -12.02
CA PRO A 222 -11.56 28.09 -11.84
C PRO A 222 -11.95 27.50 -10.49
N SER A 223 -12.41 26.25 -10.48
CA SER A 223 -12.70 25.48 -9.27
C SER A 223 -12.33 24.03 -9.48
N SER A 224 -12.07 23.32 -8.39
CA SER A 224 -11.80 21.88 -8.44
C SER A 224 -13.00 21.03 -8.87
N THR A 225 -14.19 21.60 -8.89
CA THR A 225 -15.43 20.93 -9.34
C THR A 225 -15.87 21.34 -10.75
N LEU A 226 -15.09 22.20 -11.43
CA LEU A 226 -15.40 22.72 -12.76
C LEU A 226 -14.42 22.17 -13.81
N PHE A 227 -14.60 22.54 -15.06
CA PHE A 227 -13.82 22.12 -16.23
C PHE A 227 -12.32 21.98 -15.94
N SER A 228 -11.75 20.84 -16.29
CA SER A 228 -10.35 20.41 -16.08
C SER A 228 -9.87 20.27 -14.63
N GLY A 229 -10.72 20.48 -13.63
CA GLY A 229 -10.41 20.17 -12.23
C GLY A 229 -10.28 18.67 -11.98
N ILE A 230 -9.41 18.27 -11.03
CA ILE A 230 -9.52 16.93 -10.43
C ILE A 230 -10.61 17.02 -9.37
N TYR A 231 -11.75 16.41 -9.65
CA TYR A 231 -13.02 16.68 -9.01
C TYR A 231 -12.95 16.71 -7.48
N GLY A 232 -13.26 17.89 -6.92
CA GLY A 232 -13.23 18.13 -5.47
C GLY A 232 -11.85 18.22 -4.82
N PHE A 233 -10.74 18.08 -5.56
CA PHE A 233 -9.39 18.06 -5.00
C PHE A 233 -8.45 19.12 -5.55
N LEU A 234 -8.28 19.21 -6.88
CA LEU A 234 -7.30 20.12 -7.48
C LEU A 234 -7.97 21.13 -8.41
N THR A 235 -7.76 22.40 -8.11
CA THR A 235 -8.27 23.52 -8.91
C THR A 235 -7.30 23.81 -10.06
N PRO A 236 -7.77 23.92 -11.31
CA PRO A 236 -6.94 24.37 -12.42
C PRO A 236 -6.51 25.82 -12.22
N THR A 237 -5.36 26.20 -12.77
CA THR A 237 -4.80 27.56 -12.63
C THR A 237 -5.62 28.61 -13.38
N GLU A 238 -6.33 28.20 -14.44
CA GLU A 238 -7.17 29.07 -15.24
C GLU A 238 -8.31 28.32 -15.95
N MET A 239 -9.37 29.03 -16.31
CA MET A 239 -10.51 28.47 -17.03
C MET A 239 -10.29 28.62 -18.55
N VAL A 240 -9.97 27.51 -19.18
CA VAL A 240 -9.65 27.47 -20.62
C VAL A 240 -10.71 26.75 -21.47
N ALA A 241 -11.91 26.55 -20.91
CA ALA A 241 -13.04 25.95 -21.63
C ALA A 241 -13.40 26.79 -22.87
N LYS A 242 -13.62 26.11 -24.01
CA LYS A 242 -14.14 26.73 -25.24
C LYS A 242 -15.66 26.82 -25.19
N ASN A 243 -16.29 27.38 -26.24
CA ASN A 243 -17.75 27.42 -26.32
C ASN A 243 -18.34 26.00 -26.47
N PRO A 244 -19.58 25.77 -26.01
CA PRO A 244 -20.33 24.58 -26.37
C PRO A 244 -20.33 24.32 -27.88
N GLY A 245 -20.23 23.05 -28.28
CA GLY A 245 -20.14 22.63 -29.68
C GLY A 245 -18.74 22.68 -30.30
N GLU A 246 -17.77 23.37 -29.68
CA GLU A 246 -16.38 23.37 -30.13
C GLU A 246 -15.64 22.15 -29.59
N TRP A 247 -14.77 21.56 -30.42
CA TRP A 247 -13.88 20.47 -29.97
C TRP A 247 -12.85 20.99 -28.98
N GLN A 248 -12.78 20.31 -27.85
CA GLN A 248 -11.85 20.53 -26.76
C GLN A 248 -10.97 19.31 -26.59
N GLN A 249 -9.86 19.44 -25.88
CA GLN A 249 -8.94 18.32 -25.62
C GLN A 249 -8.34 18.39 -24.24
N TYR A 250 -8.04 17.20 -23.72
CA TYR A 250 -7.16 17.01 -22.58
C TYR A 250 -5.94 16.18 -22.99
N ASP A 251 -4.76 16.62 -22.57
CA ASP A 251 -3.53 15.86 -22.55
C ASP A 251 -3.14 15.68 -21.09
N ILE A 252 -3.25 14.44 -20.59
CA ILE A 252 -3.11 14.14 -19.17
C ILE A 252 -1.93 13.19 -18.98
N THR A 253 -1.07 13.48 -17.99
CA THR A 253 -0.03 12.54 -17.53
C THR A 253 -0.32 12.16 -16.10
N LEU A 254 -0.42 10.84 -15.83
CA LEU A 254 -0.60 10.29 -14.47
C LEU A 254 0.54 9.34 -14.17
N ILE A 255 1.26 9.58 -13.06
CA ILE A 255 2.32 8.71 -12.52
C ILE A 255 2.10 8.55 -11.02
N GLY A 256 1.74 7.35 -10.59
CA GLY A 256 1.23 7.14 -9.23
C GLY A 256 -0.01 7.99 -8.98
N ARG A 257 0.10 8.97 -8.06
CA ARG A 257 -0.95 9.99 -7.82
C ARG A 257 -0.58 11.37 -8.37
N ARG A 258 0.57 11.53 -9.02
CA ARG A 258 0.96 12.82 -9.58
C ARG A 258 0.35 12.99 -10.96
N VAL A 259 -0.35 14.10 -11.13
CA VAL A 259 -1.09 14.41 -12.34
C VAL A 259 -0.65 15.75 -12.93
N THR A 260 -0.54 15.77 -14.24
CA THR A 260 -0.47 17.00 -15.06
C THR A 260 -1.63 16.97 -16.03
N VAL A 261 -2.39 18.05 -16.10
CA VAL A 261 -3.50 18.26 -17.05
C VAL A 261 -3.18 19.45 -17.93
N VAL A 262 -3.12 19.22 -19.22
CA VAL A 262 -3.08 20.27 -20.26
C VAL A 262 -4.44 20.29 -20.94
N ALA A 263 -5.18 21.36 -20.77
CA ALA A 263 -6.51 21.52 -21.34
C ALA A 263 -6.45 22.55 -22.48
N ASN A 264 -6.92 22.17 -23.67
CA ASN A 264 -6.90 23.03 -24.87
C ASN A 264 -5.50 23.63 -25.18
N GLY A 265 -4.42 22.86 -24.91
CA GLY A 265 -3.03 23.26 -25.09
C GLY A 265 -2.43 24.10 -23.96
N VAL A 266 -3.19 24.42 -22.91
CA VAL A 266 -2.73 25.18 -21.74
C VAL A 266 -2.53 24.25 -20.55
N PRO A 267 -1.34 24.21 -19.92
CA PRO A 267 -1.12 23.41 -18.72
C PRO A 267 -1.79 24.06 -17.50
N VAL A 268 -2.90 23.49 -17.06
CA VAL A 268 -3.76 24.03 -16.00
C VAL A 268 -3.57 23.34 -14.64
N ILE A 269 -3.04 22.10 -14.61
CA ILE A 269 -2.58 21.41 -13.40
C ILE A 269 -1.21 20.81 -13.74
N ILE A 270 -0.19 21.17 -12.97
CA ILE A 270 1.19 20.75 -13.26
C ILE A 270 1.75 19.98 -12.08
N ASP A 271 2.03 18.68 -12.31
CA ASP A 271 2.73 17.78 -11.38
C ASP A 271 2.19 17.86 -9.93
N GLN A 272 0.88 17.88 -9.75
CA GLN A 272 0.24 17.90 -8.45
C GLN A 272 -0.15 16.51 -7.98
N THR A 273 -0.21 16.31 -6.67
CA THR A 273 -0.60 15.02 -6.08
C THR A 273 -2.10 14.98 -5.82
N ILE A 274 -2.80 14.04 -6.45
CA ILE A 274 -4.20 13.74 -6.15
C ILE A 274 -4.25 13.10 -4.76
N PRO A 275 -5.02 13.63 -3.81
CA PRO A 275 -5.06 13.11 -2.44
C PRO A 275 -5.60 11.69 -2.31
N GLY A 276 -6.64 11.35 -3.09
CA GLY A 276 -7.33 10.06 -3.06
C GLY A 276 -8.36 9.97 -4.18
N ILE A 277 -9.20 8.93 -4.16
CA ILE A 277 -10.25 8.73 -5.16
C ILE A 277 -11.27 9.87 -5.14
N THR A 278 -11.81 10.23 -6.30
CA THR A 278 -12.90 11.21 -6.44
C THR A 278 -14.27 10.52 -6.29
N GLY A 279 -15.32 11.28 -6.08
CA GLY A 279 -16.69 10.75 -6.17
C GLY A 279 -16.95 10.11 -7.52
N GLY A 280 -17.80 9.10 -7.58
CA GLY A 280 -18.06 8.33 -8.81
C GLY A 280 -17.00 7.29 -9.17
N ALA A 281 -15.97 7.09 -8.33
CA ALA A 281 -14.94 6.07 -8.54
C ALA A 281 -15.55 4.66 -8.66
N LEU A 282 -14.95 3.79 -9.47
CA LEU A 282 -15.41 2.41 -9.64
C LEU A 282 -15.09 1.51 -8.43
N ASP A 283 -13.99 1.79 -7.75
CA ASP A 283 -13.52 1.06 -6.56
C ASP A 283 -12.53 1.92 -5.74
N SER A 284 -12.13 1.41 -4.57
CA SER A 284 -11.15 2.03 -3.67
C SER A 284 -9.76 1.36 -3.75
N LYS A 285 -9.41 0.70 -4.84
CA LYS A 285 -8.18 -0.09 -4.97
C LYS A 285 -7.07 0.72 -5.66
N GLU A 286 -6.69 1.85 -5.09
CA GLU A 286 -5.75 2.79 -5.71
C GLU A 286 -4.40 2.18 -6.12
N GLY A 287 -3.97 1.08 -5.48
CA GLY A 287 -2.72 0.38 -5.80
C GLY A 287 -2.76 -0.49 -7.06
N GLU A 288 -3.94 -0.75 -7.61
CA GLU A 288 -4.13 -1.63 -8.77
C GLU A 288 -4.23 -0.81 -10.06
N ALA A 289 -3.84 -1.43 -11.19
CA ALA A 289 -4.18 -0.91 -12.51
C ALA A 289 -5.70 -0.75 -12.64
N GLY A 290 -6.14 0.27 -13.36
CA GLY A 290 -7.57 0.52 -13.55
C GLY A 290 -7.91 0.95 -14.97
N PRO A 291 -9.19 0.82 -15.38
CA PRO A 291 -9.65 1.22 -16.70
C PRO A 291 -9.77 2.75 -16.81
N PHE A 292 -9.89 3.26 -18.02
CA PHE A 292 -10.51 4.56 -18.25
C PHE A 292 -12.03 4.41 -18.17
N PHE A 293 -12.65 5.43 -17.61
CA PHE A 293 -14.09 5.50 -17.51
C PHE A 293 -14.51 6.89 -18.01
N ILE A 294 -15.49 6.96 -18.90
CA ILE A 294 -16.08 8.21 -19.38
C ILE A 294 -17.55 8.27 -18.98
N GLN A 295 -17.96 9.42 -18.43
CA GLN A 295 -19.34 9.61 -17.98
C GLN A 295 -20.28 9.82 -19.14
N GLY A 296 -21.43 9.13 -19.07
CA GLY A 296 -22.56 9.29 -19.97
C GLY A 296 -23.87 9.56 -19.23
N ASP A 297 -23.83 9.65 -17.89
CA ASP A 297 -25.01 9.78 -17.04
C ASP A 297 -25.42 11.22 -16.71
N HIS A 298 -24.63 12.22 -17.14
CA HIS A 298 -24.87 13.62 -16.81
C HIS A 298 -25.36 14.48 -18.01
N GLY A 299 -25.33 13.98 -19.22
CA GLY A 299 -25.82 14.72 -20.39
C GLY A 299 -25.23 14.24 -21.71
N PRO A 300 -25.62 14.89 -22.82
CA PRO A 300 -25.05 14.61 -24.14
C PRO A 300 -23.56 14.98 -24.19
N ILE A 301 -22.75 14.09 -24.75
CA ILE A 301 -21.31 14.28 -24.92
C ILE A 301 -20.81 13.54 -26.16
N GLU A 302 -19.81 14.06 -26.82
CA GLU A 302 -19.14 13.42 -27.95
C GLU A 302 -17.65 13.32 -27.69
N TYR A 303 -17.05 12.18 -28.09
CA TYR A 303 -15.62 11.89 -27.97
C TYR A 303 -15.02 11.43 -29.29
N ARG A 304 -13.75 11.72 -29.49
CA ARG A 304 -12.92 11.15 -30.55
C ARG A 304 -11.46 11.14 -30.13
N ASN A 305 -10.58 10.51 -30.91
CA ASN A 305 -9.13 10.54 -30.68
C ASN A 305 -8.73 10.22 -29.22
N ILE A 306 -9.26 9.10 -28.67
CA ILE A 306 -8.92 8.65 -27.33
C ILE A 306 -7.67 7.77 -27.44
N ILE A 307 -6.51 8.28 -27.00
CA ILE A 307 -5.21 7.64 -27.18
C ILE A 307 -4.49 7.57 -25.85
N VAL A 308 -4.05 6.37 -25.46
CA VAL A 308 -3.22 6.17 -24.28
C VAL A 308 -1.80 5.78 -24.66
N THR A 309 -0.81 6.36 -24.00
CA THR A 309 0.59 5.95 -24.07
C THR A 309 0.98 5.42 -22.69
N PRO A 310 1.00 4.10 -22.47
CA PRO A 310 1.31 3.53 -21.18
C PRO A 310 2.79 3.70 -20.84
N ARG A 311 3.10 3.80 -19.53
CA ARG A 311 4.49 3.69 -19.08
C ARG A 311 4.97 2.25 -19.28
N ILE A 312 6.18 2.12 -19.80
CA ILE A 312 6.86 0.82 -19.85
C ILE A 312 7.27 0.47 -18.42
N GLU A 313 6.74 -0.63 -17.89
CA GLU A 313 7.26 -1.19 -16.65
C GLU A 313 8.63 -1.82 -16.95
N GLU A 314 9.68 -1.19 -16.43
CA GLU A 314 10.99 -1.83 -16.48
C GLU A 314 10.95 -3.09 -15.61
N ALA A 315 11.43 -4.19 -16.14
CA ALA A 315 11.60 -5.39 -15.34
C ALA A 315 12.41 -5.03 -14.08
N PRO A 316 11.98 -5.45 -12.90
CA PRO A 316 12.68 -5.12 -11.67
C PRO A 316 14.12 -5.61 -11.74
N ILE A 317 15.06 -4.70 -11.46
CA ILE A 317 16.49 -5.03 -11.51
C ILE A 317 16.81 -5.90 -10.29
N THR A 318 17.25 -7.13 -10.56
CA THR A 318 17.78 -8.02 -9.53
C THR A 318 19.15 -7.52 -9.07
N LYS A 319 19.26 -7.23 -7.79
CA LYS A 319 20.52 -6.86 -7.13
C LYS A 319 21.17 -8.11 -6.56
N ASN A 320 22.45 -8.33 -6.89
CA ASN A 320 23.25 -9.30 -6.17
C ASN A 320 23.76 -8.65 -4.87
N LEU A 321 23.33 -9.14 -3.72
CA LEU A 321 23.73 -8.59 -2.41
C LEU A 321 25.14 -9.00 -2.01
N PHE A 322 25.68 -10.09 -2.58
CA PHE A 322 27.04 -10.56 -2.34
C PHE A 322 27.83 -10.64 -3.63
N ASN A 323 28.93 -9.89 -3.72
CA ASN A 323 29.69 -9.72 -4.95
C ASN A 323 30.68 -10.89 -5.27
N GLY A 324 30.80 -11.88 -4.39
CA GLY A 324 31.72 -13.03 -4.53
C GLY A 324 33.18 -12.73 -4.23
N LYS A 325 33.54 -11.51 -3.78
CA LYS A 325 34.91 -11.06 -3.59
C LYS A 325 35.21 -10.57 -2.18
N ASP A 326 34.31 -9.82 -1.61
CA ASP A 326 34.43 -9.19 -0.29
C ASP A 326 33.06 -8.93 0.34
N LEU A 327 33.06 -8.35 1.54
CA LEU A 327 31.84 -8.02 2.29
C LEU A 327 31.34 -6.60 2.03
N THR A 328 31.67 -5.99 0.93
CA THR A 328 31.17 -4.65 0.57
C THR A 328 29.64 -4.62 0.56
N GLY A 329 29.05 -3.66 1.28
CA GLY A 329 27.59 -3.52 1.47
C GLY A 329 27.05 -4.35 2.63
N TRP A 330 27.95 -4.92 3.44
CA TRP A 330 27.64 -5.67 4.64
C TRP A 330 28.55 -5.25 5.80
N HIS A 331 28.04 -5.32 7.02
CA HIS A 331 28.83 -5.21 8.24
C HIS A 331 28.67 -6.44 9.12
N VAL A 332 29.74 -6.73 9.86
CA VAL A 332 29.81 -7.87 10.79
C VAL A 332 29.36 -7.40 12.16
N ASP A 333 28.40 -8.10 12.76
CA ASP A 333 27.91 -7.85 14.11
C ASP A 333 28.06 -9.12 14.96
N VAL A 334 29.19 -9.24 15.63
CA VAL A 334 29.62 -10.41 16.43
C VAL A 334 29.98 -9.92 17.83
N PRO A 335 29.20 -10.25 18.88
CA PRO A 335 29.44 -9.74 20.25
C PRO A 335 30.83 -10.06 20.82
N GLU A 336 31.39 -11.22 20.47
CA GLU A 336 32.72 -11.62 20.94
C GLU A 336 33.81 -10.70 20.39
N MET A 337 33.66 -10.20 19.16
CA MET A 337 34.61 -9.26 18.55
C MET A 337 34.64 -7.89 19.24
N ASP A 338 33.62 -7.53 20.00
CA ASP A 338 33.61 -6.28 20.78
C ASP A 338 34.50 -6.35 22.01
N THR A 339 34.74 -7.54 22.55
CA THR A 339 35.36 -7.74 23.87
C THR A 339 36.64 -8.55 23.83
N VAL A 340 36.84 -9.37 22.80
CA VAL A 340 37.98 -10.26 22.64
C VAL A 340 38.82 -9.83 21.43
N PRO A 341 39.99 -9.18 21.63
CA PRO A 341 40.83 -8.68 20.52
C PRO A 341 41.29 -9.77 19.53
N SER A 342 41.35 -11.02 19.96
CA SER A 342 41.76 -12.17 19.13
C SER A 342 40.57 -12.87 18.47
N ALA A 343 39.34 -12.43 18.68
CA ALA A 343 38.16 -13.01 18.04
C ALA A 343 38.23 -12.83 16.51
N ILE A 344 38.01 -13.90 15.79
CA ILE A 344 38.04 -13.89 14.32
C ILE A 344 36.67 -13.53 13.76
N ASN A 345 36.66 -12.94 12.57
CA ASN A 345 35.45 -12.77 11.80
C ASN A 345 34.96 -14.16 11.31
N PRO A 346 33.74 -14.61 11.70
CA PRO A 346 33.23 -15.89 11.25
C PRO A 346 32.74 -15.88 9.80
N PHE A 347 32.71 -14.74 9.13
CA PHE A 347 32.27 -14.61 7.75
C PHE A 347 33.46 -14.40 6.83
N ILE A 348 33.70 -15.39 5.97
CA ILE A 348 34.84 -15.40 5.03
C ILE A 348 34.35 -15.64 3.61
N ILE A 349 35.21 -15.44 2.64
CA ILE A 349 35.00 -15.80 1.24
C ILE A 349 35.85 -17.02 0.91
N ARG A 350 35.24 -18.06 0.36
CA ARG A 350 35.89 -19.29 -0.09
C ARG A 350 35.32 -19.67 -1.46
N ASP A 351 36.17 -19.78 -2.48
CA ASP A 351 35.79 -20.16 -3.85
C ASP A 351 34.63 -19.32 -4.43
N GLY A 352 34.63 -18.01 -4.12
CA GLY A 352 33.58 -17.07 -4.55
C GLY A 352 32.27 -17.19 -3.78
N ASN A 353 32.18 -18.07 -2.77
CA ASN A 353 31.02 -18.20 -1.89
C ASN A 353 31.23 -17.41 -0.60
N LEU A 354 30.15 -16.86 -0.04
CA LEU A 354 30.13 -16.38 1.31
C LEU A 354 30.03 -17.59 2.26
N VAL A 355 30.91 -17.69 3.22
CA VAL A 355 30.96 -18.79 4.19
C VAL A 355 30.79 -18.24 5.59
N SER A 356 29.79 -18.73 6.31
CA SER A 356 29.70 -18.59 7.75
C SER A 356 30.38 -19.78 8.39
N LEU A 357 31.42 -19.57 9.19
CA LEU A 357 32.11 -20.64 9.96
C LEU A 357 31.28 -21.09 11.17
N GLY A 358 30.20 -20.35 11.50
CA GLY A 358 29.32 -20.65 12.63
C GLY A 358 29.83 -20.17 13.99
N THR A 359 31.12 -19.92 14.15
CA THR A 359 31.72 -19.43 15.41
C THR A 359 32.85 -18.42 15.12
N PRO A 360 32.99 -17.37 15.96
CA PRO A 360 32.06 -16.94 17.02
C PRO A 360 30.67 -16.59 16.50
N GLN A 361 29.66 -16.67 17.37
CA GLN A 361 28.28 -16.44 16.98
C GLN A 361 27.98 -14.96 16.71
N GLY A 362 27.14 -14.68 15.73
CA GLY A 362 26.74 -13.33 15.35
C GLY A 362 26.08 -13.27 13.98
N HIS A 363 26.08 -12.11 13.38
CA HIS A 363 25.38 -11.83 12.13
C HIS A 363 26.25 -11.08 11.13
N LEU A 364 26.03 -11.33 9.86
CA LEU A 364 26.46 -10.48 8.76
C LEU A 364 25.21 -9.76 8.25
N ILE A 365 25.18 -8.43 8.37
CA ILE A 365 23.99 -7.59 8.18
C ILE A 365 24.23 -6.65 7.01
N THR A 366 23.25 -6.48 6.10
CA THR A 366 23.36 -5.51 4.98
C THR A 366 23.41 -4.08 5.51
N ASP A 367 24.21 -3.20 4.88
CA ASP A 367 24.25 -1.78 5.23
C ASP A 367 22.95 -1.06 4.83
N ALA A 368 22.29 -1.52 3.74
CA ALA A 368 21.04 -0.97 3.24
C ALA A 368 19.82 -1.70 3.80
N GLU A 369 18.73 -0.96 3.93
CA GLU A 369 17.40 -1.49 4.24
C GLU A 369 16.62 -1.77 2.96
N TYR A 370 15.69 -2.74 3.04
CA TYR A 370 14.86 -3.19 1.93
C TYR A 370 13.40 -3.36 2.34
N GLU A 371 12.50 -3.09 1.41
CA GLU A 371 11.07 -3.36 1.51
C GLU A 371 10.54 -3.93 0.19
N ASN A 372 9.48 -4.71 0.22
CA ASN A 372 8.79 -5.22 -0.97
C ASN A 372 9.72 -5.91 -1.96
N TYR A 373 10.25 -7.05 -1.55
CA TYR A 373 11.26 -7.78 -2.33
C TYR A 373 11.03 -9.28 -2.32
N ARG A 374 11.59 -9.93 -3.35
CA ARG A 374 11.91 -11.36 -3.38
C ARG A 374 13.41 -11.51 -3.14
N LEU A 375 13.77 -12.27 -2.11
CA LEU A 375 15.14 -12.67 -1.80
C LEU A 375 15.32 -14.14 -2.16
N GLU A 376 16.28 -14.43 -3.04
CA GLU A 376 16.69 -15.78 -3.39
C GLU A 376 18.04 -16.08 -2.73
N VAL A 377 18.07 -17.11 -1.89
CA VAL A 377 19.26 -17.56 -1.15
C VAL A 377 19.57 -18.99 -1.55
N GLU A 378 20.73 -19.23 -2.16
CA GLU A 378 21.22 -20.58 -2.37
C GLU A 378 22.29 -20.91 -1.32
N TYR A 379 22.01 -21.93 -0.49
CA TYR A 379 22.85 -22.32 0.64
C TYR A 379 23.04 -23.83 0.72
N ARG A 380 24.11 -24.25 1.43
CA ARG A 380 24.34 -25.65 1.81
C ARG A 380 25.10 -25.77 3.13
N PHE A 381 24.92 -26.89 3.80
CA PHE A 381 25.80 -27.33 4.87
C PHE A 381 26.82 -28.29 4.27
N PRO A 382 28.11 -27.92 4.14
CA PRO A 382 29.08 -28.72 3.38
C PRO A 382 29.51 -30.00 4.12
N GLY A 383 29.38 -30.03 5.45
CA GLY A 383 29.84 -31.12 6.29
C GLY A 383 28.73 -31.79 7.11
N LYS A 384 28.41 -31.25 8.27
CA LYS A 384 27.41 -31.76 9.20
C LYS A 384 26.10 -31.00 9.08
N PRO A 385 24.95 -31.64 9.41
CA PRO A 385 23.69 -30.91 9.59
C PRO A 385 23.88 -29.80 10.61
N GLY A 386 23.35 -28.61 10.32
CA GLY A 386 23.65 -27.46 11.13
C GLY A 386 22.46 -26.51 11.32
N ASN A 387 22.77 -25.39 11.95
CA ASN A 387 21.86 -24.28 12.20
C ASN A 387 22.35 -23.00 11.54
N CYS A 388 21.44 -22.28 10.93
CA CYS A 388 21.60 -20.96 10.37
C CYS A 388 20.21 -20.39 10.08
N GLY A 389 20.12 -19.09 9.83
CA GLY A 389 18.89 -18.42 9.42
C GLY A 389 19.15 -17.19 8.58
N VAL A 390 18.12 -16.77 7.84
CA VAL A 390 18.04 -15.48 7.19
C VAL A 390 17.09 -14.61 7.99
N LEU A 391 17.57 -13.49 8.50
CA LEU A 391 16.77 -12.51 9.22
C LEU A 391 16.28 -11.46 8.22
N VAL A 392 14.97 -11.34 8.07
CA VAL A 392 14.35 -10.31 7.24
C VAL A 392 13.86 -9.16 8.11
N HIS A 393 13.88 -7.95 7.55
CA HIS A 393 13.51 -6.72 8.25
C HIS A 393 14.31 -6.52 9.53
N ALA A 394 15.58 -6.88 9.50
CA ALA A 394 16.47 -6.74 10.63
C ALA A 394 16.74 -5.27 10.94
N SER A 395 17.00 -4.97 12.22
CA SER A 395 17.45 -3.66 12.67
C SER A 395 18.92 -3.68 13.04
N THR A 396 19.52 -2.51 13.16
CA THR A 396 20.82 -2.39 13.79
C THR A 396 20.65 -2.20 15.25
N PRO A 397 20.64 -2.20 16.28
CA PRO A 397 21.25 -2.67 17.49
C PRO A 397 20.71 -4.05 17.90
N ARG A 398 21.55 -4.78 18.57
CA ARG A 398 21.22 -6.06 19.20
C ARG A 398 20.11 -5.86 20.24
N SER A 399 19.08 -6.68 20.17
CA SER A 399 17.87 -6.54 20.99
C SER A 399 17.58 -7.76 21.85
N LEU A 400 17.83 -8.99 21.37
CA LEU A 400 17.54 -10.22 22.08
C LEU A 400 18.84 -10.97 22.39
N TYR A 401 19.00 -11.45 23.62
CA TYR A 401 20.21 -12.13 24.13
C TYR A 401 21.49 -11.33 23.89
N LYS A 402 21.39 -9.99 23.72
CA LYS A 402 22.54 -9.12 23.38
C LYS A 402 23.27 -9.55 22.11
N MET A 403 22.61 -10.31 21.24
CA MET A 403 23.16 -10.85 20.00
C MET A 403 22.25 -10.60 18.80
N PHE A 404 20.95 -10.88 18.91
CA PHE A 404 20.04 -10.84 17.77
C PHE A 404 19.45 -9.42 17.56
N PRO A 405 19.47 -8.89 16.33
CA PRO A 405 18.72 -7.69 15.99
C PRO A 405 17.20 -7.97 16.00
N LYS A 406 16.36 -6.95 16.14
CA LYS A 406 14.92 -7.10 15.90
C LYS A 406 14.70 -7.59 14.47
N SER A 407 13.89 -8.63 14.28
CA SER A 407 13.70 -9.22 12.97
C SER A 407 12.64 -10.33 13.00
N ILE A 408 12.30 -10.84 11.82
CA ILE A 408 11.68 -12.16 11.64
C ILE A 408 12.72 -13.03 10.96
N GLU A 409 13.12 -14.10 11.64
CA GLU A 409 14.06 -15.05 11.10
C GLU A 409 13.33 -16.13 10.30
N VAL A 410 13.80 -16.39 9.08
CA VAL A 410 13.45 -17.56 8.28
C VAL A 410 14.52 -18.62 8.53
N GLN A 411 14.15 -19.64 9.26
CA GLN A 411 15.06 -20.69 9.74
C GLN A 411 15.60 -21.53 8.59
N MET A 412 16.89 -21.86 8.65
CA MET A 412 17.59 -22.74 7.71
C MET A 412 18.12 -24.02 8.40
N MET A 413 17.87 -24.18 9.69
CA MET A 413 18.29 -25.35 10.45
C MET A 413 17.80 -26.63 9.77
N HIS A 414 18.71 -27.61 9.61
CA HIS A 414 18.40 -28.90 9.01
C HIS A 414 17.19 -29.59 9.68
N LYS A 415 16.22 -30.02 8.87
CA LYS A 415 14.89 -30.55 9.22
C LYS A 415 13.87 -29.54 9.76
N ASN A 416 14.23 -28.26 9.86
CA ASN A 416 13.35 -27.21 10.35
C ASN A 416 13.37 -25.98 9.43
N ALA A 417 13.90 -26.14 8.21
CA ALA A 417 14.02 -25.03 7.26
C ALA A 417 12.64 -24.49 6.87
N GLY A 418 12.51 -23.17 6.91
CA GLY A 418 11.25 -22.46 6.64
C GLY A 418 10.41 -22.16 7.88
N ASP A 419 10.80 -22.56 9.09
CA ASP A 419 10.16 -22.07 10.31
C ASP A 419 10.36 -20.55 10.45
N PHE A 420 9.42 -19.86 11.09
CA PHE A 420 9.67 -18.50 11.56
C PHE A 420 10.13 -18.47 13.02
N TRP A 421 11.12 -17.64 13.30
CA TRP A 421 11.46 -17.22 14.64
C TRP A 421 11.24 -15.71 14.79
N VAL A 422 10.39 -15.33 15.73
CA VAL A 422 10.09 -13.94 16.03
C VAL A 422 11.11 -13.40 17.03
N ILE A 423 11.73 -12.25 16.71
CA ILE A 423 12.81 -11.63 17.48
C ILE A 423 12.42 -10.16 17.71
N VAL A 424 11.74 -9.90 18.83
CA VAL A 424 11.16 -8.59 19.21
C VAL A 424 10.12 -8.04 18.23
N GLU A 425 9.99 -8.64 17.07
CA GLU A 425 8.93 -8.46 16.09
C GLU A 425 8.04 -9.70 16.08
N ASP A 426 6.82 -9.62 15.54
CA ASP A 426 5.87 -10.75 15.49
C ASP A 426 5.20 -10.86 14.12
N ILE A 427 4.65 -12.04 13.82
CA ILE A 427 3.94 -12.35 12.58
C ILE A 427 2.83 -13.37 12.88
N GLN A 428 1.70 -13.24 12.17
CA GLN A 428 0.60 -14.18 12.24
C GLN A 428 0.71 -15.23 11.13
N VAL A 429 0.23 -16.44 11.39
CA VAL A 429 0.11 -17.52 10.40
C VAL A 429 -1.20 -18.24 10.62
N ASP A 430 -1.68 -18.98 9.62
CA ASP A 430 -2.82 -19.85 9.80
C ASP A 430 -2.51 -20.95 10.83
N ASN A 431 -3.53 -21.32 11.60
CA ASN A 431 -3.43 -22.35 12.64
C ASN A 431 -2.35 -22.08 13.71
N MET A 432 -2.22 -20.82 14.14
CA MET A 432 -1.19 -20.38 15.10
C MET A 432 -1.04 -21.29 16.31
N VAL A 433 -2.12 -21.73 16.95
CA VAL A 433 -2.05 -22.61 18.13
C VAL A 433 -1.36 -23.94 17.80
N LYS A 434 -1.66 -24.53 16.64
CA LYS A 434 -1.01 -25.78 16.19
C LYS A 434 0.47 -25.56 15.90
N ARG A 435 0.84 -24.40 15.34
CA ARG A 435 2.19 -24.13 14.85
C ARG A 435 3.09 -23.45 15.88
N ARG A 436 2.54 -22.68 16.82
CA ARG A 436 3.29 -21.99 17.88
C ARG A 436 3.01 -22.53 19.28
N GLY A 437 2.02 -23.44 19.44
CA GLY A 437 1.59 -24.01 20.72
C GLY A 437 0.63 -23.10 21.49
N PRO A 438 0.43 -23.34 22.81
CA PRO A 438 -0.54 -22.61 23.62
C PRO A 438 -0.29 -21.11 23.65
N LYS A 439 -1.37 -20.32 23.50
CA LYS A 439 -1.30 -18.85 23.35
C LYS A 439 -0.66 -18.13 24.55
N GLU A 440 -0.86 -18.63 25.73
CA GLU A 440 -0.32 -18.06 26.99
C GLU A 440 1.21 -18.12 27.08
N LYS A 441 1.84 -18.96 26.26
CA LYS A 441 3.30 -19.09 26.18
C LYS A 441 3.93 -18.21 25.10
N TRP A 442 3.12 -17.61 24.21
CA TRP A 442 3.64 -16.81 23.10
C TRP A 442 4.34 -15.56 23.60
N GLY A 443 5.27 -15.08 22.82
CA GLY A 443 5.93 -13.81 23.00
C GLY A 443 7.13 -13.64 22.05
N ILE A 444 7.72 -12.46 22.11
CA ILE A 444 8.77 -12.01 21.19
C ILE A 444 10.11 -11.80 21.90
N THR A 445 10.15 -12.05 23.21
CA THR A 445 11.30 -11.82 24.08
C THR A 445 11.87 -13.13 24.63
N GLU A 446 12.92 -13.03 25.43
CA GLU A 446 13.58 -14.16 26.08
C GLU A 446 12.60 -14.98 26.93
N GLY A 447 12.79 -16.31 26.96
CA GLY A 447 11.96 -17.24 27.71
C GLY A 447 10.55 -17.49 27.15
N LYS A 448 10.16 -16.81 26.10
CA LYS A 448 8.86 -17.00 25.44
C LYS A 448 8.93 -17.95 24.25
N LYS A 449 7.77 -18.49 23.86
CA LYS A 449 7.67 -19.34 22.67
C LYS A 449 7.65 -18.47 21.42
N ARG A 450 8.79 -18.39 20.73
CA ARG A 450 9.07 -17.52 19.58
C ARG A 450 9.03 -18.25 18.24
N ARG A 451 9.21 -19.59 18.24
CA ARG A 451 9.21 -20.42 17.03
C ARG A 451 7.79 -20.69 16.53
N ILE A 452 7.59 -20.51 15.24
CA ILE A 452 6.37 -20.85 14.50
C ILE A 452 6.75 -21.89 13.46
N LEU A 453 6.23 -23.09 13.58
CA LEU A 453 6.57 -24.20 12.69
C LEU A 453 6.18 -23.91 11.24
N ASN A 454 6.91 -24.45 10.29
CA ASN A 454 6.61 -24.42 8.86
C ASN A 454 5.33 -25.23 8.52
N LEU A 455 4.95 -25.24 7.26
CA LEU A 455 3.77 -25.98 6.76
C LEU A 455 4.09 -27.45 6.47
N THR A 456 5.35 -27.75 6.12
CA THR A 456 5.78 -29.08 5.70
C THR A 456 7.30 -29.24 5.86
N ASP A 457 7.72 -30.41 6.26
CA ASP A 457 9.12 -30.84 6.35
C ASP A 457 9.55 -31.65 5.12
N GLY A 458 10.83 -31.99 5.05
CA GLY A 458 11.39 -32.90 4.02
C GLY A 458 11.60 -32.27 2.66
N THR A 459 11.53 -30.95 2.55
CA THR A 459 11.76 -30.20 1.30
C THR A 459 13.24 -29.91 1.02
N GLU A 460 14.11 -30.17 2.01
CA GLU A 460 15.55 -30.00 1.89
C GLU A 460 16.17 -31.09 1.00
N LYS A 461 17.21 -30.71 0.28
CA LYS A 461 18.05 -31.66 -0.44
C LYS A 461 18.99 -32.39 0.50
N ARG A 462 19.69 -33.38 -0.02
CA ARG A 462 20.69 -34.14 0.75
C ARG A 462 21.79 -33.21 1.27
N LEU A 463 22.38 -33.59 2.38
CA LEU A 463 23.49 -32.88 2.99
C LEU A 463 24.62 -32.64 1.95
N GLY A 464 25.18 -31.45 1.89
CA GLY A 464 26.19 -31.04 0.93
C GLY A 464 25.63 -30.53 -0.41
N GLU A 465 24.34 -30.80 -0.71
CA GLU A 465 23.70 -30.26 -1.92
C GLU A 465 23.15 -28.85 -1.68
N TRP A 466 23.10 -28.04 -2.75
CA TRP A 466 22.61 -26.68 -2.69
C TRP A 466 21.08 -26.63 -2.60
N ASN A 467 20.58 -26.04 -1.52
CA ASN A 467 19.17 -25.67 -1.37
C ASN A 467 18.92 -24.26 -1.90
N LYS A 468 17.75 -24.03 -2.48
CA LYS A 468 17.27 -22.70 -2.85
C LYS A 468 16.11 -22.30 -1.95
N MET A 469 16.32 -21.29 -1.11
CA MET A 469 15.28 -20.64 -0.34
C MET A 469 14.85 -19.36 -1.07
N THR A 470 13.55 -19.18 -1.28
CA THR A 470 12.96 -17.96 -1.82
C THR A 470 12.08 -17.35 -0.73
N ILE A 471 12.32 -16.10 -0.40
CA ILE A 471 11.57 -15.34 0.60
C ILE A 471 10.96 -14.13 -0.09
N GLU A 472 9.66 -14.01 -0.12
CA GLU A 472 8.96 -12.82 -0.58
C GLU A 472 8.41 -12.04 0.60
N CYS A 473 8.79 -10.78 0.68
CA CYS A 473 8.28 -9.81 1.65
C CYS A 473 7.53 -8.73 0.88
N LEU A 474 6.22 -8.62 1.10
CA LEU A 474 5.41 -7.56 0.50
C LEU A 474 4.54 -6.92 1.59
N ASN A 475 4.74 -5.64 1.86
CA ASN A 475 4.08 -4.96 2.99
C ASN A 475 4.32 -5.73 4.30
N LYS A 476 3.27 -6.30 4.90
CA LYS A 476 3.29 -7.06 6.16
C LYS A 476 3.11 -8.57 5.95
N GLU A 477 3.39 -9.05 4.76
CA GLU A 477 3.22 -10.45 4.37
C GLU A 477 4.57 -11.05 3.98
N ILE A 478 4.84 -12.28 4.43
CA ILE A 478 6.07 -13.03 4.15
C ILE A 478 5.70 -14.42 3.68
N LYS A 479 6.11 -14.77 2.47
CA LYS A 479 6.01 -16.14 1.92
C LYS A 479 7.40 -16.75 1.77
N VAL A 480 7.52 -18.01 2.07
CA VAL A 480 8.80 -18.74 2.00
C VAL A 480 8.63 -20.03 1.22
N TRP A 481 9.47 -20.22 0.22
CA TRP A 481 9.60 -21.47 -0.52
C TRP A 481 10.98 -22.07 -0.30
N LEU A 482 11.03 -23.38 -0.18
CA LEU A 482 12.27 -24.16 -0.17
C LEU A 482 12.25 -25.16 -1.31
N ASN A 483 13.23 -25.04 -2.22
CA ASN A 483 13.33 -25.86 -3.42
C ASN A 483 12.04 -25.86 -4.28
N GLY A 484 11.32 -24.71 -4.31
CA GLY A 484 10.08 -24.52 -5.08
C GLY A 484 8.79 -24.94 -4.36
N ILE A 485 8.88 -25.48 -3.13
CA ILE A 485 7.73 -25.87 -2.33
C ILE A 485 7.45 -24.77 -1.30
N LEU A 486 6.21 -24.28 -1.20
CA LEU A 486 5.78 -23.30 -0.19
C LEU A 486 5.87 -23.96 1.20
N VAL A 487 6.80 -23.49 2.02
CA VAL A 487 7.04 -24.01 3.36
C VAL A 487 6.50 -23.10 4.46
N ASN A 488 6.28 -21.82 4.18
CA ASN A 488 5.68 -20.93 5.16
C ASN A 488 4.96 -19.75 4.49
N HIS A 489 3.92 -19.25 5.16
CA HIS A 489 3.21 -18.04 4.80
C HIS A 489 2.74 -17.36 6.09
N GLY A 490 3.19 -16.12 6.28
CA GLY A 490 2.83 -15.27 7.41
C GLY A 490 2.32 -13.93 6.94
N TYR A 491 1.46 -13.32 7.74
CA TYR A 491 0.81 -12.05 7.47
C TYR A 491 0.70 -11.21 8.74
N GLN A 492 0.32 -9.94 8.62
CA GLN A 492 0.25 -9.00 9.75
C GLN A 492 1.57 -8.90 10.53
N ALA A 493 2.70 -8.98 9.85
CA ALA A 493 3.99 -8.75 10.48
C ALA A 493 4.02 -7.36 11.14
N THR A 494 4.64 -7.24 12.31
CA THR A 494 4.79 -5.95 13.02
C THR A 494 5.79 -5.03 12.34
N VAL A 495 6.63 -5.56 11.46
CA VAL A 495 7.65 -4.88 10.66
C VAL A 495 7.50 -5.22 9.18
N HIS A 496 7.81 -4.28 8.28
CA HIS A 496 7.66 -4.46 6.82
C HIS A 496 8.86 -3.97 5.99
N GLN A 497 9.86 -3.40 6.64
CA GLN A 497 11.11 -2.95 6.04
C GLN A 497 12.26 -3.12 7.02
N GLY A 498 13.47 -3.22 6.53
CA GLY A 498 14.70 -3.29 7.33
C GLY A 498 15.84 -3.96 6.57
N GLN A 499 16.90 -4.24 7.29
CA GLN A 499 18.10 -4.89 6.78
C GLN A 499 17.88 -6.40 6.61
N ILE A 500 18.76 -7.05 5.87
CA ILE A 500 18.81 -8.50 5.74
C ILE A 500 20.06 -8.99 6.45
N ALA A 501 19.94 -10.06 7.24
CA ALA A 501 21.09 -10.65 7.88
C ALA A 501 21.16 -12.16 7.64
N VAL A 502 22.39 -12.72 7.67
CA VAL A 502 22.67 -14.15 7.74
C VAL A 502 23.45 -14.45 9.01
N GLN A 503 23.23 -15.62 9.58
CA GLN A 503 23.76 -15.99 10.89
C GLN A 503 25.08 -16.75 10.83
N ALA A 504 25.88 -16.58 11.88
CA ALA A 504 26.87 -17.54 12.34
C ALA A 504 26.35 -18.15 13.65
N GLU A 505 25.83 -19.36 13.60
CA GLU A 505 25.16 -20.00 14.75
C GLU A 505 25.58 -21.48 14.91
N GLY A 506 26.88 -21.69 15.15
CA GLY A 506 27.47 -22.96 15.52
C GLY A 506 27.71 -23.95 14.39
N SER A 507 27.40 -23.60 13.13
CA SER A 507 27.56 -24.50 11.99
C SER A 507 28.16 -23.80 10.79
N GLU A 508 29.03 -24.49 10.06
CA GLU A 508 29.50 -23.96 8.77
C GLU A 508 28.41 -24.04 7.72
N VAL A 509 28.15 -22.91 7.06
CA VAL A 509 27.16 -22.75 5.98
C VAL A 509 27.80 -21.97 4.84
N GLU A 510 27.61 -22.44 3.63
CA GLU A 510 28.03 -21.75 2.43
C GLU A 510 26.84 -21.14 1.69
N PHE A 511 27.01 -19.92 1.17
CA PHE A 511 26.03 -19.18 0.36
C PHE A 511 26.67 -18.83 -0.99
N ARG A 512 26.02 -19.15 -2.09
CA ARG A 512 26.54 -18.82 -3.42
C ARG A 512 25.69 -17.78 -4.16
N LYS A 513 24.42 -17.58 -3.77
CA LYS A 513 23.53 -16.58 -4.33
C LYS A 513 22.76 -15.89 -3.21
N LEU A 514 22.75 -14.59 -3.24
CA LEU A 514 21.97 -13.71 -2.39
C LEU A 514 21.38 -12.62 -3.29
N TYR A 515 20.30 -12.96 -4.01
CA TYR A 515 19.70 -12.10 -5.04
C TYR A 515 18.42 -11.48 -4.54
N LEU A 516 18.32 -10.16 -4.63
CA LEU A 516 17.17 -9.39 -4.23
C LEU A 516 16.53 -8.72 -5.46
N THR A 517 15.25 -9.00 -5.68
CA THR A 517 14.45 -8.42 -6.75
C THR A 517 13.27 -7.68 -6.13
N PRO A 518 13.07 -6.37 -6.39
CA PRO A 518 11.85 -5.68 -5.97
C PRO A 518 10.60 -6.34 -6.54
N ILE A 519 9.52 -6.41 -5.74
CA ILE A 519 8.24 -6.98 -6.17
C ILE A 519 7.10 -6.03 -5.84
N SER A 520 6.03 -6.08 -6.63
CA SER A 520 4.76 -5.37 -6.42
C SER A 520 3.60 -6.30 -6.11
N ALA A 521 3.81 -7.62 -6.24
CA ALA A 521 2.83 -8.65 -5.91
C ALA A 521 3.55 -9.90 -5.40
N LEU A 522 2.89 -10.66 -4.52
CA LEU A 522 3.37 -11.98 -4.08
C LEU A 522 3.09 -13.03 -5.15
N SER A 523 3.98 -14.00 -5.28
CA SER A 523 3.75 -15.18 -6.11
C SER A 523 2.53 -15.98 -5.62
N LYS A 524 1.79 -16.54 -6.59
CA LYS A 524 0.61 -17.38 -6.32
C LYS A 524 0.96 -18.70 -5.66
#